data_a5519c4ff38119702cc3ea680a192013
#
_entry.id   a5519c4ff38119702cc3ea680a192013
#
_cell.length_a   1.000
_cell.length_b   1.000
_cell.length_c   1.000
_cell.angle_alpha   90.00
_cell.angle_beta   90.00
_cell.angle_gamma   90.00
#
_symmetry.space_group_name_H-M   'P 1'
#
loop_
_entity.id
_entity.type
_entity.pdbx_description
1 polymer ?
#
loop_
_entity_poly.entity_id
_entity_poly.type
_entity_poly.pdbx_seq_one_letter_code
_entity_poly.pdbx_strand_id
1 'polypeptide(L)'
;MNLKIGKIIKEARSWGTIIIIALLLKVTIIEAYIVPTGSMENTIMTGDFLIGNRFVYGMRTPDWIGIPYTDKGFNIPYIRLPKFKEPAPGEVIIFKYPHDTFHKYVKRCVAGPGETLEIINRELFINDELTPISKNGKFNGPLLKQDFVQQDLFLPNQGNKDYFQKIRIPQQGDTVRINSETNWRYWLPVILYDGHSASLMNDMVEYDFTTIDPNDLYRRKAEQYVYDEYFPSGKLLNPWMNSINESDFKFLYIDGKPISEMDYYVVEQDY
;
A
#
# COMPACT_ATOMS: atom_id res chain seq x y z
N MET A 1 -28.17 -4.09 -52.55
CA MET A 1 -27.33 -4.75 -51.53
C MET A 1 -26.38 -3.76 -50.83
N ASN A 2 -25.71 -2.84 -51.56
CA ASN A 2 -24.73 -1.89 -51.01
C ASN A 2 -25.28 -0.86 -49.99
N LEU A 3 -26.56 -0.41 -50.15
CA LEU A 3 -27.16 0.53 -49.19
C LEU A 3 -27.44 -0.06 -47.79
N LYS A 4 -27.74 -1.35 -47.68
CA LYS A 4 -27.95 -2.06 -46.40
C LYS A 4 -26.62 -2.25 -45.69
N ILE A 5 -25.54 -2.59 -46.42
CA ILE A 5 -24.19 -2.77 -45.86
C ILE A 5 -23.64 -1.44 -45.30
N GLY A 6 -23.83 -0.33 -46.04
CA GLY A 6 -23.39 0.99 -45.55
C GLY A 6 -24.09 1.43 -44.26
N LYS A 7 -25.39 1.09 -44.10
CA LYS A 7 -26.15 1.38 -42.89
C LYS A 7 -25.63 0.54 -41.70
N ILE A 8 -25.38 -0.75 -41.92
CA ILE A 8 -24.82 -1.67 -40.88
C ILE A 8 -23.45 -1.20 -40.43
N ILE A 9 -22.58 -0.82 -41.36
CA ILE A 9 -21.24 -0.30 -41.02
C ILE A 9 -21.32 0.98 -40.18
N LYS A 10 -22.23 1.89 -40.55
CA LYS A 10 -22.44 3.16 -39.81
C LYS A 10 -22.96 2.89 -38.39
N GLU A 11 -23.90 1.97 -38.22
CA GLU A 11 -24.40 1.57 -36.91
C GLU A 11 -23.32 0.87 -36.08
N ALA A 12 -22.58 -0.07 -36.66
CA ALA A 12 -21.47 -0.75 -35.97
C ALA A 12 -20.38 0.22 -35.52
N ARG A 13 -20.04 1.22 -36.34
CA ARG A 13 -19.10 2.27 -35.99
C ARG A 13 -19.62 3.13 -34.83
N SER A 14 -20.90 3.49 -34.85
CA SER A 14 -21.52 4.26 -33.76
C SER A 14 -21.50 3.50 -32.45
N TRP A 15 -21.91 2.23 -32.45
CA TRP A 15 -21.85 1.37 -31.25
C TRP A 15 -20.42 1.16 -30.77
N GLY A 16 -19.46 0.94 -31.68
CA GLY A 16 -18.04 0.82 -31.36
C GLY A 16 -17.50 2.07 -30.66
N THR A 17 -17.88 3.25 -31.15
CA THR A 17 -17.47 4.53 -30.51
C THR A 17 -18.07 4.67 -29.12
N ILE A 18 -19.33 4.34 -28.92
CA ILE A 18 -19.99 4.39 -27.60
C ILE A 18 -19.32 3.43 -26.62
N ILE A 19 -19.04 2.20 -27.05
CA ILE A 19 -18.36 1.20 -26.23
C ILE A 19 -16.96 1.67 -25.83
N ILE A 20 -16.19 2.23 -26.78
CA ILE A 20 -14.84 2.74 -26.50
C ILE A 20 -14.91 3.90 -25.48
N ILE A 21 -15.84 4.85 -25.66
CA ILE A 21 -16.02 5.95 -24.71
C ILE A 21 -16.42 5.42 -23.34
N ALA A 22 -17.35 4.48 -23.26
CA ALA A 22 -17.78 3.88 -22.00
C ALA A 22 -16.64 3.13 -21.29
N LEU A 23 -15.80 2.41 -22.04
CA LEU A 23 -14.63 1.74 -21.50
C LEU A 23 -13.58 2.75 -21.01
N LEU A 24 -13.33 3.81 -21.76
CA LEU A 24 -12.43 4.88 -21.35
C LEU A 24 -12.91 5.54 -20.04
N LEU A 25 -14.20 5.89 -19.94
CA LEU A 25 -14.78 6.46 -18.72
C LEU A 25 -14.66 5.50 -17.52
N LYS A 26 -14.97 4.22 -17.75
CA LYS A 26 -14.85 3.18 -16.71
C LYS A 26 -13.40 3.05 -16.20
N VAL A 27 -12.44 3.10 -17.10
CA VAL A 27 -11.02 2.89 -16.76
C VAL A 27 -10.39 4.11 -16.11
N THR A 28 -10.82 5.32 -16.51
CA THR A 28 -10.15 6.56 -16.11
C THR A 28 -10.87 7.34 -15.01
N ILE A 29 -12.18 7.38 -15.01
CA ILE A 29 -12.95 8.31 -14.14
C ILE A 29 -13.70 7.58 -13.04
N ILE A 30 -14.37 6.47 -13.37
CA ILE A 30 -15.31 5.80 -12.47
C ILE A 30 -14.93 4.34 -12.32
N GLU A 31 -14.88 3.86 -11.10
CA GLU A 31 -14.71 2.44 -10.82
C GLU A 31 -15.74 1.97 -9.81
N ALA A 32 -16.32 0.81 -10.08
CA ALA A 32 -17.28 0.17 -9.21
C ALA A 32 -16.61 -0.85 -8.29
N TYR A 33 -16.99 -0.85 -7.04
CA TYR A 33 -16.43 -1.72 -6.00
C TYR A 33 -17.55 -2.39 -5.22
N ILE A 34 -17.33 -3.64 -4.82
CA ILE A 34 -18.13 -4.31 -3.81
C ILE A 34 -17.29 -4.35 -2.53
N VAL A 35 -17.88 -3.97 -1.41
CA VAL A 35 -17.20 -3.92 -0.11
C VAL A 35 -17.10 -5.32 0.48
N PRO A 36 -15.89 -5.91 0.62
CA PRO A 36 -15.75 -7.28 1.09
C PRO A 36 -15.72 -7.41 2.61
N THR A 37 -15.44 -6.34 3.35
CA THR A 37 -15.17 -6.38 4.78
C THR A 37 -15.89 -5.29 5.57
N GLY A 38 -16.19 -5.56 6.85
CA GLY A 38 -16.92 -4.65 7.73
C GLY A 38 -16.06 -3.57 8.41
N SER A 39 -14.82 -3.33 7.98
CA SER A 39 -13.95 -2.34 8.64
C SER A 39 -14.44 -0.89 8.56
N MET A 40 -15.41 -0.61 7.67
CA MET A 40 -16.06 0.68 7.50
C MET A 40 -17.53 0.66 7.93
N GLU A 41 -17.95 -0.36 8.68
CA GLU A 41 -19.32 -0.44 9.24
C GLU A 41 -19.73 0.88 9.93
N ASN A 42 -21.03 1.19 9.90
CA ASN A 42 -21.67 2.44 10.22
C ASN A 42 -21.48 3.57 9.18
N THR A 43 -20.53 3.44 8.24
CA THR A 43 -20.41 4.36 7.09
C THR A 43 -20.72 3.61 5.79
N ILE A 44 -20.15 2.42 5.63
CA ILE A 44 -20.24 1.57 4.44
C ILE A 44 -20.35 0.15 4.92
N MET A 45 -21.40 -0.55 4.50
CA MET A 45 -21.70 -1.91 4.93
C MET A 45 -21.00 -2.94 4.04
N THR A 46 -20.71 -4.10 4.61
CA THR A 46 -20.27 -5.26 3.80
C THR A 46 -21.33 -5.60 2.78
N GLY A 47 -20.94 -5.76 1.51
CA GLY A 47 -21.83 -6.03 0.39
C GLY A 47 -22.32 -4.79 -0.35
N ASP A 48 -22.07 -3.58 0.18
CA ASP A 48 -22.42 -2.35 -0.52
C ASP A 48 -21.69 -2.24 -1.85
N PHE A 49 -22.38 -1.65 -2.82
CA PHE A 49 -21.83 -1.31 -4.12
C PHE A 49 -21.44 0.16 -4.14
N LEU A 50 -20.15 0.42 -4.28
CA LEU A 50 -19.58 1.76 -4.28
C LEU A 50 -19.18 2.20 -5.69
N ILE A 51 -19.37 3.47 -5.98
CA ILE A 51 -18.82 4.12 -7.15
C ILE A 51 -17.69 5.04 -6.68
N GLY A 52 -16.46 4.65 -6.98
CA GLY A 52 -15.26 5.42 -6.65
C GLY A 52 -14.88 6.38 -7.78
N ASN A 53 -14.50 7.58 -7.38
CA ASN A 53 -13.93 8.57 -8.28
C ASN A 53 -12.40 8.36 -8.35
N ARG A 54 -11.87 8.14 -9.55
CA ARG A 54 -10.44 7.83 -9.74
C ARG A 54 -9.56 9.04 -10.01
N PHE A 55 -10.13 10.18 -10.38
CA PHE A 55 -9.32 11.29 -10.87
C PHE A 55 -8.92 12.31 -9.80
N VAL A 56 -9.61 12.35 -8.67
CA VAL A 56 -9.38 13.37 -7.62
C VAL A 56 -7.95 13.33 -7.08
N TYR A 57 -7.44 12.12 -6.78
CA TYR A 57 -6.10 11.90 -6.25
C TYR A 57 -5.07 11.50 -7.32
N GLY A 58 -5.27 11.98 -8.54
CA GLY A 58 -4.41 11.67 -9.68
C GLY A 58 -4.87 10.42 -10.44
N MET A 59 -5.56 10.67 -11.55
CA MET A 59 -6.00 9.61 -12.45
C MET A 59 -4.82 8.78 -12.93
N ARG A 60 -4.97 7.48 -12.86
CA ARG A 60 -3.96 6.51 -13.28
C ARG A 60 -4.45 5.76 -14.51
N THR A 61 -3.61 5.63 -15.52
CA THR A 61 -3.89 4.73 -16.65
C THR A 61 -3.91 3.28 -16.16
N PRO A 62 -4.53 2.34 -16.92
CA PRO A 62 -4.44 0.93 -16.60
C PRO A 62 -2.99 0.48 -16.46
N ASP A 63 -2.72 -0.34 -15.47
CA ASP A 63 -1.42 -0.96 -15.23
C ASP A 63 -1.41 -2.45 -15.59
N TRP A 64 -2.57 -2.98 -15.95
CA TRP A 64 -2.74 -4.37 -16.33
C TRP A 64 -3.76 -4.52 -17.47
N ILE A 65 -3.47 -5.35 -18.45
CA ILE A 65 -4.35 -5.74 -19.55
C ILE A 65 -4.53 -7.25 -19.51
N GLY A 66 -5.78 -7.71 -19.42
CA GLY A 66 -6.09 -9.13 -19.40
C GLY A 66 -7.55 -9.43 -19.65
N ILE A 67 -7.87 -10.70 -19.57
CA ILE A 67 -9.24 -11.21 -19.78
C ILE A 67 -10.03 -10.93 -18.49
N PRO A 68 -11.16 -10.21 -18.58
CA PRO A 68 -12.00 -9.94 -17.41
C PRO A 68 -12.37 -11.24 -16.66
N TYR A 69 -12.33 -11.17 -15.32
CA TYR A 69 -12.62 -12.29 -14.40
C TYR A 69 -11.66 -13.47 -14.47
N THR A 70 -10.45 -13.27 -15.03
CA THR A 70 -9.38 -14.27 -15.03
C THR A 70 -8.05 -13.60 -14.68
N ASP A 71 -7.09 -14.39 -14.20
CA ASP A 71 -5.73 -13.91 -13.91
C ASP A 71 -4.82 -13.89 -15.16
N LYS A 72 -5.44 -14.11 -16.36
CA LYS A 72 -4.71 -14.14 -17.62
C LYS A 72 -4.56 -12.73 -18.17
N GLY A 73 -3.37 -12.18 -18.04
CA GLY A 73 -3.03 -10.83 -18.50
C GLY A 73 -1.55 -10.53 -18.29
N PHE A 74 -1.17 -9.30 -18.54
CA PHE A 74 0.17 -8.82 -18.35
C PHE A 74 0.14 -7.36 -17.82
N ASN A 75 1.16 -7.00 -17.06
CA ASN A 75 1.33 -5.65 -16.58
C ASN A 75 1.84 -4.74 -17.69
N ILE A 76 1.36 -3.51 -17.70
CA ILE A 76 1.82 -2.44 -18.60
C ILE A 76 2.28 -1.25 -17.76
N PRO A 77 3.26 -0.48 -18.25
CA PRO A 77 3.62 0.77 -17.61
C PRO A 77 2.40 1.70 -17.52
N TYR A 78 2.18 2.27 -16.36
CA TYR A 78 1.11 3.25 -16.17
C TYR A 78 1.66 4.66 -16.00
N ILE A 79 0.84 5.63 -16.33
CA ILE A 79 1.10 7.05 -16.11
C ILE A 79 0.06 7.55 -15.11
N ARG A 80 0.50 8.30 -14.12
CA ARG A 80 -0.38 9.01 -13.20
C ARG A 80 -0.44 10.48 -13.60
N LEU A 81 -1.65 10.98 -13.80
CA LEU A 81 -1.89 12.40 -14.05
C LEU A 81 -1.80 13.18 -12.74
N PRO A 82 -1.55 14.50 -12.81
CA PRO A 82 -1.53 15.33 -11.62
C PRO A 82 -2.82 15.19 -10.80
N LYS A 83 -2.67 15.19 -9.48
CA LYS A 83 -3.77 15.17 -8.54
C LYS A 83 -4.45 16.53 -8.45
N PHE A 84 -5.76 16.55 -8.22
CA PHE A 84 -6.53 17.79 -8.01
C PHE A 84 -6.48 18.23 -6.55
N LYS A 85 -6.34 17.28 -5.63
CA LYS A 85 -6.14 17.54 -4.21
C LYS A 85 -5.40 16.38 -3.53
N GLU A 86 -4.83 16.66 -2.37
CA GLU A 86 -4.28 15.64 -1.49
C GLU A 86 -5.38 14.92 -0.70
N PRO A 87 -5.17 13.67 -0.33
CA PRO A 87 -5.96 13.01 0.70
C PRO A 87 -5.94 13.84 2.00
N ALA A 88 -7.10 14.01 2.62
CA ALA A 88 -7.20 14.78 3.85
C ALA A 88 -7.83 13.95 4.98
N PRO A 89 -7.49 14.23 6.25
CA PRO A 89 -8.13 13.61 7.40
C PRO A 89 -9.65 13.69 7.33
N GLY A 90 -10.32 12.58 7.62
CA GLY A 90 -11.77 12.43 7.52
C GLY A 90 -12.29 11.89 6.19
N GLU A 91 -11.53 11.96 5.11
CA GLU A 91 -11.93 11.46 3.80
C GLU A 91 -11.91 9.93 3.72
N VAL A 92 -12.86 9.38 2.97
CA VAL A 92 -12.88 7.95 2.66
C VAL A 92 -12.14 7.72 1.35
N ILE A 93 -11.10 6.92 1.40
CA ILE A 93 -10.17 6.68 0.30
C ILE A 93 -10.26 5.22 -0.12
N ILE A 94 -10.25 4.99 -1.44
CA ILE A 94 -10.13 3.67 -2.04
C ILE A 94 -8.72 3.59 -2.64
N PHE A 95 -7.95 2.61 -2.22
CA PHE A 95 -6.59 2.42 -2.69
C PHE A 95 -6.29 0.95 -2.97
N LYS A 96 -5.30 0.69 -3.81
CA LYS A 96 -4.75 -0.65 -3.99
C LYS A 96 -3.94 -1.02 -2.76
N TYR A 97 -4.17 -2.21 -2.24
CA TYR A 97 -3.36 -2.70 -1.14
C TYR A 97 -1.93 -2.97 -1.63
N PRO A 98 -0.92 -2.39 -0.98
CA PRO A 98 0.44 -2.47 -1.48
C PRO A 98 1.01 -3.88 -1.59
N HIS A 99 0.65 -4.75 -0.66
CA HIS A 99 1.13 -6.14 -0.63
C HIS A 99 0.39 -7.06 -1.61
N ASP A 100 -0.77 -6.59 -2.13
CA ASP A 100 -1.56 -7.33 -3.08
C ASP A 100 -2.29 -6.33 -3.98
N THR A 101 -1.72 -6.05 -5.12
CA THR A 101 -2.22 -5.05 -6.05
C THR A 101 -3.57 -5.38 -6.70
N PHE A 102 -4.06 -6.62 -6.55
CA PHE A 102 -5.40 -7.00 -6.98
C PHE A 102 -6.47 -6.58 -5.98
N HIS A 103 -6.15 -6.58 -4.69
CA HIS A 103 -7.09 -6.17 -3.65
C HIS A 103 -7.12 -4.66 -3.46
N LYS A 104 -8.33 -4.14 -3.36
CA LYS A 104 -8.58 -2.73 -3.07
C LYS A 104 -9.23 -2.59 -1.71
N TYR A 105 -8.74 -1.65 -0.96
CA TYR A 105 -9.23 -1.35 0.38
C TYR A 105 -9.93 -0.01 0.41
N VAL A 106 -10.96 0.06 1.24
CA VAL A 106 -11.68 1.30 1.55
C VAL A 106 -11.39 1.62 3.01
N LYS A 107 -10.76 2.75 3.28
CA LYS A 107 -10.42 3.21 4.63
C LYS A 107 -10.65 4.71 4.77
N ARG A 108 -10.78 5.16 6.00
CA ARG A 108 -10.84 6.59 6.31
C ARG A 108 -9.43 7.08 6.61
N CYS A 109 -9.01 8.16 5.95
CA CYS A 109 -7.79 8.86 6.28
C CYS A 109 -7.95 9.50 7.67
N VAL A 110 -6.98 9.33 8.54
CA VAL A 110 -6.99 9.89 9.89
C VAL A 110 -5.88 10.91 10.12
N ALA A 111 -4.76 10.78 9.40
CA ALA A 111 -3.65 11.72 9.42
C ALA A 111 -3.06 11.85 8.02
N GLY A 112 -2.50 13.00 7.71
CA GLY A 112 -1.84 13.30 6.44
C GLY A 112 -0.31 13.32 6.56
N PRO A 113 0.37 13.55 5.41
CA PRO A 113 1.83 13.65 5.39
C PRO A 113 2.37 14.67 6.39
N GLY A 114 3.44 14.28 7.10
CA GLY A 114 4.10 15.14 8.09
C GLY A 114 3.40 15.22 9.44
N GLU A 115 2.18 14.74 9.57
CA GLU A 115 1.48 14.73 10.85
C GLU A 115 1.94 13.57 11.74
N THR A 116 1.82 13.76 13.05
CA THR A 116 2.01 12.68 14.03
C THR A 116 0.67 12.11 14.45
N LEU A 117 0.61 10.79 14.59
CA LEU A 117 -0.58 10.07 15.04
C LEU A 117 -0.25 9.23 16.28
N GLU A 118 -1.11 9.30 17.28
CA GLU A 118 -1.04 8.50 18.50
C GLU A 118 -2.44 8.12 18.98
N ILE A 119 -2.59 6.95 19.61
CA ILE A 119 -3.83 6.57 20.28
C ILE A 119 -3.50 6.26 21.74
N ILE A 120 -4.17 6.95 22.65
CA ILE A 120 -4.05 6.73 24.08
C ILE A 120 -5.44 6.48 24.65
N ASN A 121 -5.66 5.29 25.19
CA ASN A 121 -6.94 4.94 25.82
C ASN A 121 -8.16 5.20 24.91
N ARG A 122 -8.05 4.83 23.62
CA ARG A 122 -9.07 5.08 22.57
C ARG A 122 -9.29 6.54 22.19
N GLU A 123 -8.46 7.42 22.63
CA GLU A 123 -8.46 8.81 22.21
C GLU A 123 -7.40 9.00 21.11
N LEU A 124 -7.81 9.61 20.01
CA LEU A 124 -6.94 9.89 18.87
C LEU A 124 -6.27 11.25 19.05
N PHE A 125 -4.95 11.27 18.95
CA PHE A 125 -4.15 12.49 18.96
C PHE A 125 -3.48 12.66 17.60
N ILE A 126 -3.66 13.85 17.00
CA ILE A 126 -2.96 14.27 15.78
C ILE A 126 -2.15 15.52 16.13
N ASN A 127 -0.85 15.49 15.90
CA ASN A 127 0.08 16.57 16.27
C ASN A 127 -0.03 16.95 17.76
N ASP A 128 -0.19 15.94 18.63
CA ASP A 128 -0.39 16.09 20.08
C ASP A 128 -1.73 16.74 20.50
N GLU A 129 -2.62 17.00 19.55
CA GLU A 129 -3.94 17.53 19.83
C GLU A 129 -5.01 16.45 19.79
N LEU A 130 -5.88 16.43 20.82
CA LEU A 130 -7.02 15.51 20.87
C LEU A 130 -7.94 15.75 19.68
N THR A 131 -8.04 14.76 18.81
CA THR A 131 -8.82 14.82 17.59
C THR A 131 -10.05 13.92 17.72
N PRO A 132 -11.27 14.45 17.55
CA PRO A 132 -12.46 13.62 17.59
C PRO A 132 -12.42 12.55 16.51
N ILE A 133 -12.68 11.30 16.87
CA ILE A 133 -12.90 10.26 15.88
C ILE A 133 -14.16 10.59 15.05
N SER A 134 -14.16 10.15 13.78
CA SER A 134 -15.33 10.31 12.91
C SER A 134 -16.61 9.85 13.63
N LYS A 135 -17.74 10.54 13.40
CA LYS A 135 -19.06 10.20 13.96
C LYS A 135 -19.43 8.73 13.87
N ASN A 136 -18.97 8.05 12.81
CA ASN A 136 -19.22 6.65 12.57
C ASN A 136 -18.04 5.75 12.95
N GLY A 137 -16.96 6.33 13.48
CA GLY A 137 -15.81 5.58 14.00
C GLY A 137 -16.14 4.91 15.34
N LYS A 138 -15.59 3.74 15.55
CA LYS A 138 -15.73 3.01 16.83
C LYS A 138 -14.50 2.16 17.12
N PHE A 139 -14.18 2.00 18.37
CA PHE A 139 -13.26 0.99 18.85
C PHE A 139 -14.03 -0.28 19.21
N ASN A 140 -13.70 -1.40 18.56
CA ASN A 140 -14.41 -2.66 18.75
C ASN A 140 -13.86 -3.46 19.93
N GLY A 141 -14.74 -4.20 20.61
CA GLY A 141 -14.39 -5.09 21.72
C GLY A 141 -14.01 -4.38 23.02
N PRO A 142 -13.56 -5.12 24.03
CA PRO A 142 -13.16 -4.54 25.31
C PRO A 142 -11.91 -3.67 25.17
N LEU A 143 -11.74 -2.76 26.13
CA LEU A 143 -10.51 -1.97 26.26
C LEU A 143 -9.33 -2.93 26.58
N LEU A 144 -8.28 -2.82 25.83
CA LEU A 144 -7.05 -3.57 26.03
C LEU A 144 -6.16 -2.87 27.05
N LYS A 145 -5.26 -3.61 27.66
CA LYS A 145 -4.21 -3.03 28.50
C LYS A 145 -3.13 -2.39 27.65
N GLN A 146 -2.49 -1.36 28.17
CA GLN A 146 -1.44 -0.63 27.45
C GLN A 146 -0.21 -1.50 27.11
N ASP A 147 0.11 -2.46 27.96
CA ASP A 147 1.24 -3.39 27.80
C ASP A 147 0.92 -4.57 26.85
N PHE A 148 -0.34 -4.71 26.43
CA PHE A 148 -0.74 -5.77 25.51
C PHE A 148 -0.39 -5.37 24.06
N VAL A 149 0.40 -6.20 23.38
CA VAL A 149 0.81 -5.99 21.98
C VAL A 149 -0.03 -6.85 21.06
N GLN A 150 -0.69 -6.23 20.07
CA GLN A 150 -1.42 -6.93 19.01
C GLN A 150 -0.49 -7.17 17.82
N GLN A 151 0.22 -8.29 17.82
CA GLN A 151 1.21 -8.63 16.80
C GLN A 151 0.62 -8.84 15.40
N ASP A 152 -0.65 -9.22 15.32
CA ASP A 152 -1.33 -9.52 14.04
C ASP A 152 -1.73 -8.25 13.28
N LEU A 153 -1.89 -7.13 13.97
CA LEU A 153 -2.39 -5.88 13.39
C LEU A 153 -1.35 -4.77 13.31
N PHE A 154 -0.41 -4.76 14.25
CA PHE A 154 0.56 -3.67 14.39
C PHE A 154 1.98 -4.19 14.35
N LEU A 155 2.88 -3.32 13.97
CA LEU A 155 4.31 -3.62 14.03
C LEU A 155 4.74 -3.88 15.49
N PRO A 156 5.76 -4.71 15.74
CA PRO A 156 6.31 -4.87 17.09
C PRO A 156 6.59 -3.51 17.71
N ASN A 157 6.28 -3.40 18.98
CA ASN A 157 6.45 -2.17 19.78
C ASN A 157 5.52 -0.99 19.42
N GLN A 158 4.55 -1.16 18.51
CA GLN A 158 3.57 -0.10 18.23
C GLN A 158 2.33 -0.16 19.13
N GLY A 159 2.19 -1.19 19.98
CA GLY A 159 1.10 -1.31 20.93
C GLY A 159 -0.11 -2.08 20.39
N ASN A 160 -1.31 -1.53 20.56
CA ASN A 160 -2.56 -2.16 20.19
C ASN A 160 -3.60 -1.12 19.72
N LYS A 161 -4.78 -1.57 19.34
CA LYS A 161 -5.86 -0.71 18.83
C LYS A 161 -6.32 0.40 19.80
N ASP A 162 -6.12 0.22 21.11
CA ASP A 162 -6.56 1.15 22.14
C ASP A 162 -5.41 2.03 22.68
N TYR A 163 -4.17 1.59 22.43
CA TYR A 163 -2.91 2.28 22.77
C TYR A 163 -1.91 2.06 21.63
N PHE A 164 -1.85 3.01 20.72
CA PHE A 164 -0.96 2.98 19.57
C PHE A 164 0.12 4.05 19.75
N GLN A 165 1.38 3.63 19.70
CA GLN A 165 2.50 4.56 19.90
C GLN A 165 2.54 5.63 18.83
N LYS A 166 3.05 6.80 19.23
CA LYS A 166 3.22 7.92 18.32
C LYS A 166 4.07 7.54 17.12
N ILE A 167 3.51 7.75 15.94
CA ILE A 167 4.23 7.65 14.66
C ILE A 167 4.12 8.98 13.93
N ARG A 168 5.11 9.29 13.10
CA ARG A 168 5.03 10.37 12.14
C ARG A 168 4.72 9.77 10.77
N ILE A 169 3.71 10.32 10.09
CA ILE A 169 3.41 9.95 8.69
C ILE A 169 4.51 10.55 7.81
N PRO A 170 5.20 9.76 6.98
CA PRO A 170 6.27 10.28 6.13
C PRO A 170 5.78 11.35 5.18
N GLN A 171 6.60 12.36 4.98
CA GLN A 171 6.35 13.47 4.06
C GLN A 171 7.54 13.65 3.13
N GLN A 172 7.30 14.06 1.91
CA GLN A 172 8.35 14.40 0.96
C GLN A 172 9.35 15.40 1.59
N GLY A 173 10.64 15.07 1.51
CA GLY A 173 11.72 15.84 2.10
C GLY A 173 12.06 15.48 3.55
N ASP A 174 11.29 14.64 4.22
CA ASP A 174 11.67 14.10 5.52
C ASP A 174 13.00 13.36 5.41
N THR A 175 13.91 13.60 6.36
CA THR A 175 15.23 12.97 6.38
C THR A 175 15.33 11.97 7.51
N VAL A 176 15.70 10.75 7.17
CA VAL A 176 15.87 9.64 8.10
C VAL A 176 17.33 9.28 8.21
N ARG A 177 17.86 9.28 9.43
CA ARG A 177 19.22 8.82 9.68
C ARG A 177 19.27 7.30 9.54
N ILE A 178 20.24 6.82 8.78
CA ILE A 178 20.44 5.40 8.52
C ILE A 178 21.46 4.84 9.49
N ASN A 179 21.04 3.91 10.33
CA ASN A 179 21.92 3.20 11.28
C ASN A 179 21.28 1.87 11.73
N SER A 180 21.94 1.13 12.62
CA SER A 180 21.45 -0.13 13.18
C SER A 180 20.17 0.04 14.02
N GLU A 181 19.91 1.23 14.56
CA GLU A 181 18.73 1.53 15.38
C GLU A 181 17.52 1.97 14.55
N THR A 182 17.70 2.15 13.24
CA THR A 182 16.63 2.54 12.33
C THR A 182 15.54 1.48 12.34
N ASN A 183 14.29 1.90 12.50
CA ASN A 183 13.15 0.99 12.41
C ASN A 183 12.91 0.55 10.95
N TRP A 184 13.68 -0.43 10.50
CA TRP A 184 13.65 -0.93 9.12
C TRP A 184 12.30 -1.50 8.72
N ARG A 185 11.55 -2.06 9.65
CA ARG A 185 10.19 -2.54 9.39
C ARG A 185 9.25 -1.42 8.94
N TYR A 186 9.53 -0.21 9.35
CA TYR A 186 8.78 0.98 8.97
C TYR A 186 9.37 1.64 7.71
N TRP A 187 10.69 1.84 7.69
CA TRP A 187 11.34 2.63 6.64
C TRP A 187 11.64 1.86 5.36
N LEU A 188 11.91 0.55 5.42
CA LEU A 188 12.16 -0.22 4.21
C LEU A 188 10.96 -0.23 3.25
N PRO A 189 9.70 -0.39 3.71
CA PRO A 189 8.54 -0.19 2.86
C PRO A 189 8.47 1.20 2.22
N VAL A 190 8.78 2.27 2.94
CA VAL A 190 8.80 3.64 2.40
C VAL A 190 9.81 3.76 1.26
N ILE A 191 11.03 3.29 1.47
CA ILE A 191 12.11 3.27 0.47
C ILE A 191 11.69 2.51 -0.80
N LEU A 192 11.08 1.34 -0.64
CA LEU A 192 10.57 0.55 -1.76
C LEU A 192 9.42 1.25 -2.50
N TYR A 193 8.56 1.99 -1.78
CA TYR A 193 7.47 2.75 -2.39
C TYR A 193 7.96 4.01 -3.11
N ASP A 194 9.04 4.59 -2.67
CA ASP A 194 9.71 5.68 -3.39
C ASP A 194 10.34 5.21 -4.72
N GLY A 195 10.37 3.89 -4.94
CA GLY A 195 10.81 3.28 -6.20
C GLY A 195 12.23 2.76 -6.16
N HIS A 196 12.89 2.77 -4.99
CA HIS A 196 14.22 2.20 -4.81
C HIS A 196 14.17 0.67 -4.77
N SER A 197 15.26 0.05 -5.18
CA SER A 197 15.48 -1.38 -4.96
C SER A 197 16.09 -1.61 -3.59
N ALA A 198 15.75 -2.73 -2.97
CA ALA A 198 16.40 -3.17 -1.75
C ALA A 198 16.68 -4.67 -1.79
N SER A 199 17.86 -5.07 -1.37
CA SER A 199 18.27 -6.46 -1.30
C SER A 199 19.10 -6.77 -0.06
N LEU A 200 19.07 -8.03 0.37
CA LEU A 200 20.07 -8.57 1.28
C LEU A 200 21.08 -9.33 0.43
N MET A 201 22.35 -8.98 0.55
CA MET A 201 23.41 -9.58 -0.24
C MET A 201 24.58 -9.98 0.64
N ASN A 202 25.06 -11.20 0.45
CA ASN A 202 26.35 -11.66 0.94
C ASN A 202 27.15 -12.26 -0.23
N ASP A 203 28.35 -12.76 0.04
CA ASP A 203 29.25 -13.28 -0.98
C ASP A 203 28.67 -14.46 -1.82
N MET A 204 27.58 -15.04 -1.39
CA MET A 204 27.01 -16.26 -1.99
C MET A 204 25.59 -16.08 -2.53
N VAL A 205 24.78 -15.20 -1.93
CA VAL A 205 23.35 -15.07 -2.22
C VAL A 205 22.92 -13.62 -2.19
N GLU A 206 22.10 -13.25 -3.16
CA GLU A 206 21.35 -12.00 -3.18
C GLU A 206 19.85 -12.31 -3.04
N TYR A 207 19.22 -11.63 -2.11
CA TYR A 207 17.78 -11.70 -1.88
C TYR A 207 17.15 -10.34 -2.18
N ASP A 208 16.53 -10.21 -3.34
CA ASP A 208 15.94 -8.95 -3.83
C ASP A 208 14.49 -8.83 -3.36
N PHE A 209 14.22 -7.84 -2.50
CA PHE A 209 12.88 -7.56 -1.99
C PHE A 209 11.92 -7.02 -3.05
N THR A 210 12.41 -6.44 -4.13
CA THR A 210 11.56 -5.85 -5.18
C THR A 210 10.89 -6.90 -6.04
N THR A 211 11.45 -8.11 -6.10
CA THR A 211 10.95 -9.21 -6.95
C THR A 211 9.99 -10.15 -6.24
N ILE A 212 9.75 -9.94 -4.94
CA ILE A 212 8.95 -10.84 -4.11
C ILE A 212 7.46 -10.56 -4.31
N ASP A 213 6.74 -11.57 -4.78
CA ASP A 213 5.29 -11.59 -4.63
C ASP A 213 4.94 -12.13 -3.23
N PRO A 214 4.40 -11.29 -2.32
CA PRO A 214 4.05 -11.72 -0.98
C PRO A 214 2.97 -12.83 -0.96
N ASN A 215 2.27 -13.06 -2.07
CA ASN A 215 1.22 -14.06 -2.20
C ASN A 215 1.73 -15.40 -2.75
N ASP A 216 2.95 -15.45 -3.30
CA ASP A 216 3.55 -16.70 -3.77
C ASP A 216 4.10 -17.53 -2.59
N LEU A 217 3.22 -18.32 -1.99
CA LEU A 217 3.55 -19.21 -0.87
C LEU A 217 4.59 -20.29 -1.23
N TYR A 218 4.64 -20.72 -2.48
CA TYR A 218 5.60 -21.75 -2.92
C TYR A 218 6.99 -21.15 -3.05
N ARG A 219 7.09 -20.00 -3.69
CA ARG A 219 8.34 -19.27 -3.82
C ARG A 219 8.89 -18.85 -2.46
N ARG A 220 8.03 -18.34 -1.57
CA ARG A 220 8.44 -17.99 -0.19
C ARG A 220 9.03 -19.16 0.60
N LYS A 221 8.53 -20.39 0.43
CA LYS A 221 9.09 -21.56 1.09
C LYS A 221 10.46 -21.93 0.57
N ALA A 222 10.68 -21.84 -0.74
CA ALA A 222 11.99 -22.09 -1.34
C ALA A 222 13.00 -21.01 -0.94
N GLU A 223 12.59 -19.76 -0.95
CA GLU A 223 13.43 -18.62 -0.53
C GLU A 223 13.74 -18.67 0.96
N GLN A 224 12.80 -19.12 1.83
CA GLN A 224 13.04 -19.33 3.25
C GLN A 224 14.16 -20.34 3.49
N TYR A 225 14.20 -21.43 2.72
CA TYR A 225 15.26 -22.40 2.84
C TYR A 225 16.64 -21.81 2.51
N VAL A 226 16.74 -21.05 1.43
CA VAL A 226 17.97 -20.34 1.05
C VAL A 226 18.36 -19.32 2.11
N TYR A 227 17.38 -18.59 2.63
CA TYR A 227 17.62 -17.58 3.65
C TYR A 227 18.13 -18.19 4.96
N ASP A 228 17.53 -19.30 5.41
CA ASP A 228 17.94 -20.01 6.62
C ASP A 228 19.39 -20.51 6.55
N GLU A 229 19.87 -20.82 5.33
CA GLU A 229 21.23 -21.32 5.13
C GLU A 229 22.28 -20.20 5.14
N TYR A 230 21.95 -19.02 4.58
CA TYR A 230 22.93 -17.98 4.28
C TYR A 230 22.85 -16.73 5.14
N PHE A 231 21.76 -16.50 5.86
CA PHE A 231 21.59 -15.31 6.67
C PHE A 231 21.44 -15.61 8.16
N PRO A 232 22.07 -14.82 9.06
CA PRO A 232 22.14 -15.11 10.49
C PRO A 232 20.80 -15.13 11.22
N SER A 233 19.80 -14.39 10.72
CA SER A 233 18.49 -14.33 11.37
C SER A 233 17.68 -15.62 11.24
N GLY A 234 18.02 -16.49 10.26
CA GLY A 234 17.28 -17.71 9.95
C GLY A 234 15.79 -17.47 9.62
N LYS A 235 15.43 -16.27 9.17
CA LYS A 235 14.06 -15.91 8.85
C LYS A 235 14.01 -15.16 7.54
N LEU A 236 13.15 -15.63 6.64
CA LEU A 236 12.84 -14.91 5.43
C LEU A 236 12.28 -13.53 5.77
N LEU A 237 12.96 -12.49 5.31
CA LEU A 237 12.51 -11.13 5.49
C LEU A 237 11.40 -10.81 4.50
N ASN A 238 10.25 -10.50 5.06
CA ASN A 238 9.22 -9.80 4.35
C ASN A 238 9.29 -8.34 4.82
N PRO A 239 9.66 -7.38 3.97
CA PRO A 239 9.80 -5.98 4.39
C PRO A 239 8.52 -5.41 4.98
N TRP A 240 7.38 -6.05 4.70
CA TRP A 240 6.06 -5.65 5.17
C TRP A 240 5.65 -6.28 6.51
N MET A 241 6.25 -7.41 6.89
CA MET A 241 5.84 -8.20 8.06
C MET A 241 6.95 -8.45 9.06
N ASN A 242 8.20 -8.48 8.61
CA ASN A 242 9.34 -8.79 9.47
C ASN A 242 10.31 -7.61 9.54
N SER A 243 10.87 -7.36 10.70
CA SER A 243 11.97 -6.41 10.83
C SER A 243 13.27 -7.04 10.36
N ILE A 244 14.13 -6.23 9.74
CA ILE A 244 15.53 -6.59 9.56
C ILE A 244 16.16 -6.61 10.94
N ASN A 245 16.76 -7.73 11.31
CA ASN A 245 17.48 -7.82 12.57
C ASN A 245 18.80 -7.05 12.48
N GLU A 246 19.31 -6.60 13.61
CA GLU A 246 20.59 -5.91 13.69
C GLU A 246 21.73 -6.73 13.07
N SER A 247 21.69 -8.06 13.21
CA SER A 247 22.66 -8.99 12.61
C SER A 247 22.66 -8.99 11.08
N ASP A 248 21.54 -8.66 10.45
CA ASP A 248 21.36 -8.68 8.99
C ASP A 248 21.60 -7.29 8.36
N PHE A 249 21.64 -6.24 9.18
CA PHE A 249 21.81 -4.86 8.73
C PHE A 249 23.02 -4.67 7.80
N LYS A 250 24.14 -5.29 8.10
CA LYS A 250 25.36 -5.20 7.29
C LYS A 250 25.24 -5.80 5.89
N PHE A 251 24.20 -6.60 5.65
CA PHE A 251 23.91 -7.23 4.35
C PHE A 251 22.87 -6.48 3.55
N LEU A 252 22.31 -5.39 4.08
CA LEU A 252 21.26 -4.62 3.38
C LEU A 252 21.90 -3.66 2.39
N TYR A 253 21.39 -3.71 1.17
CA TYR A 253 21.75 -2.83 0.05
C TYR A 253 20.50 -2.09 -0.43
N ILE A 254 20.68 -0.83 -0.78
CA ILE A 254 19.66 -0.01 -1.45
C ILE A 254 20.28 0.51 -2.74
N ASP A 255 19.60 0.26 -3.87
CA ASP A 255 20.08 0.57 -5.22
C ASP A 255 21.50 0.06 -5.48
N GLY A 256 21.80 -1.14 -4.98
CA GLY A 256 23.10 -1.78 -5.11
C GLY A 256 24.21 -1.18 -4.25
N LYS A 257 23.92 -0.23 -3.38
CA LYS A 257 24.87 0.35 -2.42
C LYS A 257 24.67 -0.24 -1.03
N PRO A 258 25.72 -0.65 -0.33
CA PRO A 258 25.59 -1.13 1.02
C PRO A 258 25.08 0.01 1.93
N ILE A 259 24.14 -0.32 2.79
CA ILE A 259 23.52 0.67 3.67
C ILE A 259 24.49 1.30 4.65
N SER A 260 25.61 0.62 4.95
CA SER A 260 26.71 1.15 5.76
C SER A 260 27.41 2.37 5.16
N GLU A 261 27.23 2.62 3.87
CA GLU A 261 27.76 3.78 3.15
C GLU A 261 26.73 4.91 3.04
N MET A 262 25.54 4.74 3.61
CA MET A 262 24.47 5.73 3.59
C MET A 262 24.31 6.35 4.98
N ASP A 263 24.44 7.66 5.07
CA ASP A 263 24.20 8.41 6.32
C ASP A 263 22.71 8.71 6.52
N TYR A 264 22.03 9.04 5.44
CA TYR A 264 20.64 9.50 5.44
C TYR A 264 19.87 8.98 4.25
N TYR A 265 18.56 8.82 4.46
CA TYR A 265 17.58 8.65 3.41
C TYR A 265 16.63 9.86 3.40
N VAL A 266 16.29 10.35 2.23
CA VAL A 266 15.32 11.45 2.05
C VAL A 266 14.07 10.89 1.41
N VAL A 267 12.93 11.08 2.05
CA VAL A 267 11.63 10.63 1.57
C VAL A 267 11.26 11.37 0.29
N GLU A 268 10.94 10.66 -0.77
CA GLU A 268 10.76 11.24 -2.10
C GLU A 268 9.31 11.62 -2.43
N GLN A 269 8.34 11.08 -1.68
CA GLN A 269 6.92 11.40 -1.87
C GLN A 269 6.14 11.48 -0.56
N ASP A 270 4.93 12.03 -0.60
CA ASP A 270 3.99 12.07 0.53
C ASP A 270 3.28 10.72 0.72
N TYR A 271 3.01 10.35 1.99
CA TYR A 271 2.38 9.10 2.39
C TYR A 271 1.05 9.29 3.13
#